data_6d0398e47a1a2f325e7512f9703540b5
#
_entry.id   6d0398e47a1a2f325e7512f9703540b5
#
_cell.length_a   1.000
_cell.length_b   1.000
_cell.length_c   1.000
_cell.angle_alpha   90.00
_cell.angle_beta   90.00
_cell.angle_gamma   90.00
#
_symmetry.space_group_name_H-M   'P 1'
#
loop_
_entity.id
_entity.type
_entity.pdbx_description
1 polymer ?
#
loop_
_entity_poly.entity_id
_entity_poly.type
_entity_poly.pdbx_seq_one_letter_code
_entity_poly.pdbx_strand_id
1 'polypeptide(L)'
;MKRLSLAIIFVCCTLAMAAQNEIKVNFQGTAPDIMDFAWSYVTAPDSEEDGEYDESTNALRKSLELYRKGQSQPEGFTITVDKKAGYILVVSKQDGFTNKWEMCYWNMADKKYKLFACCVELSENGKRSGPGQYDGLNFYRYDNTTKTMSVYDAGVEVDYFNISYSLPRTGKDIIVTQWSENGREKWQKTLKWNGSRFNY
;
A
#
# COMPACT_ATOMS: atom_id res chain seq x y z
N MET A 1 23.74 -40.79 14.98
CA MET A 1 23.44 -39.52 15.63
C MET A 1 23.78 -38.24 14.85
N LYS A 2 24.23 -38.32 13.57
CA LYS A 2 24.61 -37.13 12.77
C LYS A 2 23.48 -36.59 11.84
N ARG A 3 22.34 -37.29 11.73
CA ARG A 3 21.25 -36.87 10.82
C ARG A 3 20.17 -36.01 11.47
N LEU A 4 20.11 -35.95 12.80
CA LEU A 4 19.10 -35.15 13.53
C LEU A 4 19.47 -33.65 13.58
N SER A 5 20.76 -33.34 13.60
CA SER A 5 21.24 -31.95 13.68
C SER A 5 21.01 -31.15 12.41
N LEU A 6 20.97 -31.80 11.22
CA LEU A 6 20.77 -31.12 9.95
C LEU A 6 19.31 -30.69 9.72
N ALA A 7 18.35 -31.45 10.24
CA ALA A 7 16.93 -31.14 10.13
C ALA A 7 16.53 -29.92 11.00
N ILE A 8 17.15 -29.77 12.16
CA ILE A 8 16.86 -28.66 13.09
C ILE A 8 17.39 -27.33 12.53
N ILE A 9 18.57 -27.36 11.86
CA ILE A 9 19.13 -26.15 11.23
C ILE A 9 18.28 -25.67 10.06
N PHE A 10 17.70 -26.60 9.27
CA PHE A 10 16.85 -26.24 8.14
C PHE A 10 15.49 -25.64 8.58
N VAL A 11 14.91 -26.13 9.67
CA VAL A 11 13.66 -25.60 10.25
C VAL A 11 13.88 -24.20 10.86
N CYS A 12 15.02 -23.96 11.51
CA CYS A 12 15.36 -22.63 12.03
C CYS A 12 15.57 -21.59 10.91
N CYS A 13 16.21 -21.97 9.80
CA CYS A 13 16.41 -21.05 8.67
C CYS A 13 15.10 -20.69 7.96
N THR A 14 14.14 -21.61 7.84
CA THR A 14 12.83 -21.32 7.24
C THR A 14 11.95 -20.43 8.13
N LEU A 15 12.07 -20.56 9.44
CA LEU A 15 11.36 -19.67 10.39
C LEU A 15 11.96 -18.26 10.43
N ALA A 16 13.28 -18.12 10.24
CA ALA A 16 13.94 -16.82 10.19
C ALA A 16 13.59 -16.03 8.91
N MET A 17 13.40 -16.70 7.76
CA MET A 17 12.98 -16.04 6.50
C MET A 17 11.52 -15.60 6.51
N ALA A 18 10.66 -16.20 7.32
CA ALA A 18 9.25 -15.76 7.46
C ALA A 18 9.09 -14.52 8.36
N ALA A 19 10.10 -14.18 9.19
CA ALA A 19 10.04 -13.05 10.12
C ALA A 19 10.51 -11.72 9.52
N GLN A 20 11.07 -11.71 8.32
CA GLN A 20 11.77 -10.55 7.75
C GLN A 20 10.87 -9.47 7.14
N ASN A 21 9.53 -9.65 7.09
CA ASN A 21 8.62 -8.72 6.42
C ASN A 21 7.33 -8.41 7.21
N GLU A 22 7.33 -8.53 8.53
CA GLU A 22 6.17 -8.14 9.34
C GLU A 22 6.27 -6.70 9.81
N ILE A 23 5.26 -5.89 9.46
CA ILE A 23 5.14 -4.50 9.89
C ILE A 23 4.21 -4.45 11.10
N LYS A 24 4.73 -4.04 12.25
CA LYS A 24 3.92 -3.85 13.45
C LYS A 24 3.01 -2.63 13.32
N VAL A 25 1.71 -2.81 13.54
CA VAL A 25 0.73 -1.72 13.51
C VAL A 25 0.46 -1.23 14.93
N ASN A 26 0.93 -0.02 15.24
CA ASN A 26 0.71 0.62 16.53
C ASN A 26 -0.51 1.56 16.44
N PHE A 27 -1.46 1.39 17.34
CA PHE A 27 -2.69 2.19 17.38
C PHE A 27 -3.18 2.41 18.81
N GLN A 28 -4.04 3.41 18.97
CA GLN A 28 -4.76 3.66 20.21
C GLN A 28 -6.23 3.27 20.02
N GLY A 29 -6.84 2.70 21.06
CA GLY A 29 -8.23 2.24 21.01
C GLY A 29 -8.38 0.75 20.78
N THR A 30 -9.54 0.32 20.28
CA THR A 30 -9.91 -1.10 20.17
C THR A 30 -9.51 -1.74 18.84
N ALA A 31 -9.32 -0.94 17.80
CA ALA A 31 -8.94 -1.41 16.46
C ALA A 31 -8.21 -0.29 15.70
N PRO A 32 -7.27 -0.65 14.80
CA PRO A 32 -6.59 0.34 13.96
C PRO A 32 -7.55 0.94 12.93
N ASP A 33 -7.36 2.24 12.67
CA ASP A 33 -7.96 2.97 11.56
C ASP A 33 -7.01 3.07 10.35
N ILE A 34 -7.44 3.74 9.30
CA ILE A 34 -6.64 3.89 8.08
C ILE A 34 -5.34 4.67 8.31
N MET A 35 -5.33 5.62 9.25
CA MET A 35 -4.11 6.38 9.57
C MET A 35 -3.07 5.52 10.29
N ASP A 36 -3.50 4.57 11.11
CA ASP A 36 -2.59 3.65 11.80
C ASP A 36 -1.91 2.71 10.80
N PHE A 37 -2.66 2.20 9.80
CA PHE A 37 -2.11 1.40 8.72
C PHE A 37 -1.13 2.19 7.87
N ALA A 38 -1.56 3.36 7.37
CA ALA A 38 -0.74 4.21 6.53
C ALA A 38 0.55 4.64 7.23
N TRP A 39 0.45 5.03 8.50
CA TRP A 39 1.61 5.43 9.29
C TRP A 39 2.59 4.27 9.51
N SER A 40 2.08 3.09 9.87
CA SER A 40 2.92 1.91 10.04
C SER A 40 3.61 1.49 8.74
N TYR A 41 2.91 1.62 7.60
CA TYR A 41 3.47 1.36 6.28
C TYR A 41 4.66 2.26 5.95
N VAL A 42 4.50 3.59 6.08
CA VAL A 42 5.54 4.56 5.70
C VAL A 42 6.68 4.68 6.73
N THR A 43 6.53 4.07 7.89
CA THR A 43 7.57 4.05 8.95
C THR A 43 8.16 2.66 9.17
N ALA A 44 7.74 1.68 8.38
CA ALA A 44 8.34 0.36 8.42
C ALA A 44 9.84 0.46 8.08
N PRO A 45 10.72 -0.29 8.76
CA PRO A 45 12.12 -0.37 8.36
C PRO A 45 12.17 -0.94 6.94
N ASP A 46 12.84 -0.24 6.04
CA ASP A 46 13.11 -0.79 4.72
C ASP A 46 13.98 -2.04 4.83
N SER A 47 13.65 -3.04 4.02
CA SER A 47 14.45 -4.26 3.92
C SER A 47 15.73 -4.06 3.10
N GLU A 48 15.97 -2.86 2.59
CA GLU A 48 17.18 -2.52 1.83
C GLU A 48 18.27 -2.00 2.77
N GLU A 49 19.49 -2.50 2.59
CA GLU A 49 20.64 -2.32 3.47
C GLU A 49 21.05 -0.85 3.71
N ASP A 50 20.55 0.10 2.93
CA ASP A 50 20.97 1.51 3.01
C ASP A 50 20.01 2.41 3.81
N GLY A 51 18.85 1.93 4.24
CA GLY A 51 17.95 2.63 5.18
C GLY A 51 17.44 4.02 4.74
N GLU A 52 17.65 4.41 3.50
CA GLU A 52 17.20 5.67 2.93
C GLU A 52 15.92 5.41 2.12
N TYR A 53 14.79 5.91 2.62
CA TYR A 53 13.54 5.87 1.88
C TYR A 53 13.70 6.69 0.59
N ASP A 54 13.11 6.19 -0.50
CA ASP A 54 13.05 6.99 -1.72
C ASP A 54 12.34 8.34 -1.45
N GLU A 55 12.64 9.34 -2.27
CA GLU A 55 12.13 10.70 -2.11
C GLU A 55 10.59 10.75 -2.07
N SER A 56 9.93 9.88 -2.84
CA SER A 56 8.47 9.76 -2.92
C SER A 56 7.88 9.29 -1.58
N THR A 57 8.44 8.22 -1.01
CA THR A 57 8.02 7.69 0.31
C THR A 57 8.28 8.69 1.43
N ASN A 58 9.39 9.42 1.37
CA ASN A 58 9.70 10.50 2.33
C ASN A 58 8.67 11.64 2.25
N ALA A 59 8.26 12.04 1.05
CA ALA A 59 7.24 13.06 0.83
C ALA A 59 5.87 12.62 1.40
N LEU A 60 5.46 11.38 1.13
CA LEU A 60 4.25 10.79 1.69
C LEU A 60 4.30 10.75 3.23
N ARG A 61 5.40 10.24 3.81
CA ARG A 61 5.60 10.20 5.26
C ARG A 61 5.47 11.57 5.90
N LYS A 62 6.09 12.59 5.31
CA LYS A 62 6.01 13.97 5.79
C LYS A 62 4.58 14.51 5.78
N SER A 63 3.84 14.27 4.70
CA SER A 63 2.43 14.67 4.60
C SER A 63 1.55 14.03 5.68
N LEU A 64 1.69 12.72 5.92
CA LEU A 64 0.97 12.01 6.97
C LEU A 64 1.35 12.50 8.37
N GLU A 65 2.63 12.79 8.60
CA GLU A 65 3.12 13.34 9.87
C GLU A 65 2.47 14.68 10.21
N LEU A 66 2.46 15.60 9.23
CA LEU A 66 1.86 16.94 9.39
C LEU A 66 0.35 16.84 9.67
N TYR A 67 -0.34 15.96 8.93
CA TYR A 67 -1.76 15.73 9.17
C TYR A 67 -2.03 15.22 10.59
N ARG A 68 -1.24 14.25 11.09
CA ARG A 68 -1.36 13.71 12.46
C ARG A 68 -1.13 14.76 13.54
N LYS A 69 -0.28 15.74 13.25
CA LYS A 69 0.00 16.88 14.15
C LYS A 69 -1.01 18.02 14.02
N GLY A 70 -2.01 17.92 13.13
CA GLY A 70 -2.95 19.01 12.84
C GLY A 70 -2.30 20.23 12.20
N GLN A 71 -1.17 20.03 11.50
CA GLN A 71 -0.40 21.07 10.83
C GLN A 71 -0.78 21.18 9.35
N SER A 72 -0.58 22.37 8.77
CA SER A 72 -0.82 22.62 7.36
C SER A 72 0.14 21.81 6.48
N GLN A 73 -0.37 21.38 5.34
CA GLN A 73 0.45 20.73 4.31
C GLN A 73 1.38 21.75 3.64
N PRO A 74 2.55 21.31 3.11
CA PRO A 74 3.39 22.17 2.28
C PRO A 74 2.66 22.60 1.01
N GLU A 75 3.17 23.65 0.36
CA GLU A 75 2.69 24.08 -0.95
C GLU A 75 2.78 22.90 -1.96
N GLY A 76 1.76 22.78 -2.79
CA GLY A 76 1.65 21.68 -3.75
C GLY A 76 1.12 20.36 -3.17
N PHE A 77 0.98 20.24 -1.85
CA PHE A 77 0.43 19.02 -1.21
C PHE A 77 -1.01 19.17 -0.79
N THR A 78 -1.78 18.12 -1.02
CA THR A 78 -3.13 17.96 -0.47
C THR A 78 -3.28 16.58 0.15
N ILE A 79 -4.02 16.50 1.25
CA ILE A 79 -4.37 15.24 1.91
C ILE A 79 -5.87 15.18 2.20
N THR A 80 -6.48 14.07 1.89
CA THR A 80 -7.85 13.73 2.26
C THR A 80 -7.83 12.46 3.10
N VAL A 81 -8.37 12.51 4.31
CA VAL A 81 -8.49 11.35 5.20
C VAL A 81 -9.97 11.12 5.51
N ASP A 82 -10.48 9.97 5.14
CA ASP A 82 -11.83 9.51 5.46
C ASP A 82 -11.74 8.26 6.34
N LYS A 83 -11.64 8.49 7.66
CA LYS A 83 -11.53 7.40 8.64
C LYS A 83 -12.73 6.47 8.63
N LYS A 84 -13.93 6.99 8.35
CA LYS A 84 -15.17 6.19 8.29
C LYS A 84 -15.17 5.27 7.08
N ALA A 85 -14.71 5.75 5.93
CA ALA A 85 -14.57 4.97 4.71
C ALA A 85 -13.32 4.08 4.74
N GLY A 86 -12.35 4.33 5.64
CA GLY A 86 -11.07 3.65 5.66
C GLY A 86 -10.20 4.02 4.46
N TYR A 87 -10.15 5.30 4.09
CA TYR A 87 -9.50 5.79 2.87
C TYR A 87 -8.63 7.01 3.12
N ILE A 88 -7.47 7.05 2.45
CA ILE A 88 -6.57 8.21 2.36
C ILE A 88 -6.23 8.47 0.90
N LEU A 89 -6.21 9.75 0.54
CA LEU A 89 -5.63 10.25 -0.70
C LEU A 89 -4.63 11.35 -0.36
N VAL A 90 -3.38 11.19 -0.80
CA VAL A 90 -2.36 12.25 -0.79
C VAL A 90 -1.98 12.56 -2.22
N VAL A 91 -1.89 13.85 -2.54
CA VAL A 91 -1.43 14.32 -3.85
C VAL A 91 -0.34 15.36 -3.63
N SER A 92 0.80 15.18 -4.29
CA SER A 92 1.90 16.14 -4.36
C SER A 92 2.04 16.62 -5.80
N LYS A 93 2.13 17.93 -5.98
CA LYS A 93 2.37 18.59 -7.29
C LYS A 93 3.60 19.49 -7.15
N GLN A 94 4.71 19.04 -7.71
CA GLN A 94 5.99 19.78 -7.65
C GLN A 94 6.72 19.64 -8.97
N ASP A 95 7.28 20.73 -9.47
CA ASP A 95 8.18 20.78 -10.65
C ASP A 95 7.64 20.05 -11.90
N GLY A 96 6.32 20.14 -12.14
CA GLY A 96 5.65 19.46 -13.26
C GLY A 96 5.28 18.01 -13.00
N PHE A 97 5.72 17.43 -11.88
CA PHE A 97 5.34 16.08 -11.47
C PHE A 97 4.14 16.09 -10.52
N THR A 98 3.32 15.08 -10.66
CA THR A 98 2.24 14.79 -9.72
C THR A 98 2.39 13.37 -9.23
N ASN A 99 2.62 13.21 -7.92
CA ASN A 99 2.53 11.94 -7.22
C ASN A 99 1.16 11.84 -6.55
N LYS A 100 0.52 10.69 -6.70
CA LYS A 100 -0.76 10.38 -6.07
C LYS A 100 -0.64 9.07 -5.31
N TRP A 101 -0.94 9.10 -4.04
CA TRP A 101 -1.00 7.91 -3.18
C TRP A 101 -2.44 7.72 -2.73
N GLU A 102 -3.00 6.56 -3.04
CA GLU A 102 -4.29 6.12 -2.52
C GLU A 102 -4.05 4.96 -1.55
N MET A 103 -4.70 5.00 -0.40
CA MET A 103 -4.65 3.93 0.58
C MET A 103 -6.05 3.62 1.08
N CYS A 104 -6.36 2.35 1.24
CA CYS A 104 -7.60 1.92 1.87
C CYS A 104 -7.44 0.55 2.55
N TYR A 105 -8.45 0.13 3.30
CA TYR A 105 -8.48 -1.22 3.84
C TYR A 105 -9.87 -1.85 3.75
N TRP A 106 -9.89 -3.17 3.71
CA TRP A 106 -11.09 -4.00 3.75
C TRP A 106 -11.09 -4.89 4.98
N ASN A 107 -12.24 -5.10 5.57
CA ASN A 107 -12.42 -6.19 6.52
C ASN A 107 -12.57 -7.49 5.72
N MET A 108 -11.77 -8.51 6.05
CA MET A 108 -11.88 -9.82 5.43
C MET A 108 -13.08 -10.59 5.99
N ALA A 109 -13.62 -11.52 5.21
CA ALA A 109 -14.85 -12.25 5.54
C ALA A 109 -14.74 -13.07 6.84
N ASP A 110 -13.55 -13.55 7.16
CA ASP A 110 -13.28 -14.32 8.39
C ASP A 110 -13.19 -13.44 9.66
N LYS A 111 -13.21 -12.10 9.50
CA LYS A 111 -13.10 -11.10 10.58
C LYS A 111 -11.81 -11.17 11.41
N LYS A 112 -10.90 -12.09 11.10
CA LYS A 112 -9.61 -12.22 11.77
C LYS A 112 -8.59 -11.28 11.19
N TYR A 113 -8.77 -10.93 9.91
CA TYR A 113 -7.83 -10.15 9.13
C TYR A 113 -8.47 -8.90 8.54
N LYS A 114 -7.61 -7.94 8.22
CA LYS A 114 -7.92 -6.82 7.33
C LYS A 114 -6.94 -6.82 6.19
N LEU A 115 -7.37 -6.41 5.00
CA LEU A 115 -6.51 -6.19 3.84
C LEU A 115 -6.26 -4.69 3.73
N PHE A 116 -5.02 -4.25 3.84
CA PHE A 116 -4.59 -2.88 3.56
C PHE A 116 -3.96 -2.83 2.17
N ALA A 117 -4.22 -1.76 1.43
CA ALA A 117 -3.58 -1.50 0.15
C ALA A 117 -3.04 -0.07 0.08
N CYS A 118 -1.90 0.07 -0.59
CA CYS A 118 -1.32 1.34 -1.02
C CYS A 118 -1.11 1.29 -2.53
N CYS A 119 -1.64 2.29 -3.23
CA CYS A 119 -1.44 2.48 -4.67
C CYS A 119 -0.70 3.80 -4.89
N VAL A 120 0.33 3.78 -5.74
CA VAL A 120 1.10 4.95 -6.15
C VAL A 120 0.92 5.17 -7.64
N GLU A 121 0.74 6.41 -8.04
CA GLU A 121 0.67 6.84 -9.44
C GLU A 121 1.50 8.10 -9.63
N LEU A 122 2.38 8.10 -10.64
CA LEU A 122 3.19 9.24 -11.04
C LEU A 122 2.73 9.78 -12.39
N SER A 123 2.60 11.10 -12.51
CA SER A 123 2.39 11.78 -13.80
C SER A 123 3.29 12.99 -13.93
N GLU A 124 3.71 13.28 -15.17
CA GLU A 124 4.53 14.42 -15.53
C GLU A 124 3.74 15.35 -16.47
N ASN A 125 3.68 16.65 -16.13
CA ASN A 125 2.97 17.68 -16.91
C ASN A 125 1.51 17.29 -17.26
N GLY A 126 0.83 16.60 -16.32
CA GLY A 126 -0.55 16.13 -16.51
C GLY A 126 -0.67 14.91 -17.44
N LYS A 127 0.44 14.38 -17.93
CA LYS A 127 0.49 13.11 -18.64
C LYS A 127 1.06 12.06 -17.71
N ARG A 128 0.46 10.90 -17.67
CA ARG A 128 1.03 9.78 -16.98
C ARG A 128 2.43 9.53 -17.56
N SER A 129 3.46 9.69 -16.75
CA SER A 129 4.81 9.32 -17.12
C SER A 129 4.80 7.80 -17.25
N GLY A 130 4.94 7.29 -18.43
CA GLY A 130 4.99 5.88 -18.89
C GLY A 130 4.93 4.78 -17.85
N PRO A 131 5.18 3.53 -18.20
CA PRO A 131 5.22 2.44 -17.22
C PRO A 131 6.39 2.71 -16.26
N GLY A 132 6.13 3.48 -15.22
CA GLY A 132 7.14 3.83 -14.24
C GLY A 132 7.33 2.66 -13.27
N GLN A 133 8.58 2.36 -12.94
CA GLN A 133 8.92 1.46 -11.82
C GLN A 133 8.39 2.00 -10.47
N TYR A 134 7.72 3.14 -10.47
CA TYR A 134 7.16 3.82 -9.31
C TYR A 134 5.63 3.75 -9.21
N ASP A 135 4.93 3.30 -10.26
CA ASP A 135 3.50 3.03 -10.20
C ASP A 135 3.30 1.64 -9.61
N GLY A 136 2.68 1.52 -8.47
CA GLY A 136 2.53 0.22 -7.83
C GLY A 136 1.27 0.10 -6.98
N LEU A 137 0.75 -1.11 -6.93
CA LEU A 137 -0.31 -1.49 -6.02
C LEU A 137 0.21 -2.60 -5.11
N ASN A 138 0.34 -2.30 -3.83
CA ASN A 138 0.82 -3.23 -2.81
C ASN A 138 -0.29 -3.59 -1.86
N PHE A 139 -0.34 -4.87 -1.48
CA PHE A 139 -1.28 -5.39 -0.51
C PHE A 139 -0.58 -5.98 0.71
N TYR A 140 -1.16 -5.71 1.88
CA TYR A 140 -0.71 -6.24 3.16
C TYR A 140 -1.90 -6.79 3.94
N ARG A 141 -1.76 -7.99 4.46
CA ARG A 141 -2.76 -8.59 5.36
C ARG A 141 -2.39 -8.31 6.81
N TYR A 142 -3.25 -7.59 7.49
CA TYR A 142 -3.16 -7.33 8.92
C TYR A 142 -3.85 -8.42 9.72
N ASP A 143 -3.17 -8.98 10.72
CA ASP A 143 -3.71 -9.93 11.67
C ASP A 143 -4.18 -9.21 12.93
N ASN A 144 -5.47 -9.35 13.27
CA ASN A 144 -6.08 -8.74 14.45
C ASN A 144 -5.51 -9.30 15.77
N THR A 145 -4.85 -10.48 15.75
CA THR A 145 -4.26 -11.14 16.92
C THR A 145 -2.84 -10.65 17.19
N THR A 146 -1.96 -10.77 16.19
CA THR A 146 -0.55 -10.39 16.32
C THR A 146 -0.31 -8.89 16.23
N LYS A 147 -1.27 -8.14 15.66
CA LYS A 147 -1.17 -6.70 15.37
C LYS A 147 -0.07 -6.37 14.37
N THR A 148 0.21 -7.29 13.47
CA THR A 148 1.20 -7.14 12.40
C THR A 148 0.53 -7.21 11.04
N MET A 149 1.14 -6.59 10.04
CA MET A 149 0.76 -6.76 8.64
C MET A 149 1.95 -7.27 7.83
N SER A 150 1.67 -8.16 6.89
CA SER A 150 2.66 -8.76 5.98
C SER A 150 2.18 -8.70 4.56
N VAL A 151 3.10 -8.71 3.60
CA VAL A 151 2.78 -8.74 2.17
C VAL A 151 1.79 -9.87 1.89
N TYR A 152 0.80 -9.58 1.05
CA TYR A 152 -0.29 -10.50 0.75
C TYR A 152 -0.65 -10.49 -0.73
N ASP A 153 -0.74 -11.69 -1.32
CA ASP A 153 -1.31 -11.86 -2.66
C ASP A 153 -2.84 -11.75 -2.60
N ALA A 154 -3.35 -10.60 -3.00
CA ALA A 154 -4.79 -10.33 -3.07
C ALA A 154 -5.45 -10.81 -4.38
N GLY A 155 -4.74 -11.55 -5.23
CA GLY A 155 -5.24 -12.07 -6.51
C GLY A 155 -5.31 -11.00 -7.62
N VAL A 156 -4.55 -9.93 -7.48
CA VAL A 156 -4.41 -8.90 -8.50
C VAL A 156 -3.08 -9.12 -9.21
N GLU A 157 -3.13 -9.44 -10.49
CA GLU A 157 -1.93 -9.40 -11.33
C GLU A 157 -1.56 -7.93 -11.52
N VAL A 158 -0.43 -7.55 -10.95
CA VAL A 158 0.12 -6.21 -11.07
C VAL A 158 0.96 -6.16 -12.33
N ASP A 159 0.38 -5.67 -13.42
CA ASP A 159 1.11 -5.33 -14.63
C ASP A 159 1.48 -3.84 -14.55
N TYR A 160 2.77 -3.57 -14.39
CA TYR A 160 3.27 -2.21 -14.25
C TYR A 160 3.24 -1.40 -15.56
N PHE A 161 2.99 -2.06 -16.70
CA PHE A 161 3.02 -1.39 -17.99
C PHE A 161 1.66 -0.82 -18.39
N ASN A 162 1.56 0.52 -18.35
CA ASN A 162 0.37 1.26 -18.82
C ASN A 162 -0.93 0.93 -18.06
N ILE A 163 -0.84 0.48 -16.81
CA ILE A 163 -2.00 0.21 -15.95
C ILE A 163 -2.00 1.16 -14.75
N SER A 164 -3.17 1.68 -14.40
CA SER A 164 -3.40 2.37 -13.12
C SER A 164 -4.52 1.70 -12.34
N TYR A 165 -4.48 1.89 -11.05
CA TYR A 165 -5.46 1.39 -10.11
C TYR A 165 -6.09 2.56 -9.37
N SER A 166 -7.41 2.53 -9.18
CA SER A 166 -8.11 3.45 -8.29
C SER A 166 -8.71 2.65 -7.15
N LEU A 167 -8.29 2.97 -5.94
CA LEU A 167 -8.77 2.33 -4.73
C LEU A 167 -10.14 2.92 -4.33
N PRO A 168 -11.05 2.12 -3.76
CA PRO A 168 -12.39 2.58 -3.44
C PRO A 168 -12.40 3.45 -2.17
N ARG A 169 -12.90 4.68 -2.29
CA ARG A 169 -13.36 5.46 -1.14
C ARG A 169 -14.77 5.03 -0.72
N THR A 170 -15.58 4.60 -1.68
CA THR A 170 -16.92 4.05 -1.48
C THR A 170 -17.03 2.71 -2.19
N GLY A 171 -17.74 1.76 -1.59
CA GLY A 171 -17.79 0.40 -2.13
C GLY A 171 -16.59 -0.46 -1.71
N LYS A 172 -16.24 -1.45 -2.54
CA LYS A 172 -15.17 -2.41 -2.22
C LYS A 172 -14.31 -2.80 -3.42
N ASP A 173 -14.69 -2.39 -4.60
CA ASP A 173 -14.08 -2.85 -5.85
C ASP A 173 -12.98 -1.90 -6.31
N ILE A 174 -11.92 -2.44 -6.89
CA ILE A 174 -10.82 -1.67 -7.47
C ILE A 174 -11.12 -1.44 -8.95
N ILE A 175 -10.92 -0.22 -9.41
CA ILE A 175 -10.97 0.10 -10.84
C ILE A 175 -9.56 -0.01 -11.41
N VAL A 176 -9.44 -0.78 -12.50
CA VAL A 176 -8.21 -0.95 -13.26
C VAL A 176 -8.38 -0.27 -14.60
N THR A 177 -7.48 0.64 -14.93
CA THR A 177 -7.49 1.36 -16.21
C THR A 177 -6.22 1.06 -16.98
N GLN A 178 -6.34 0.59 -18.21
CA GLN A 178 -5.21 0.47 -19.13
C GLN A 178 -5.12 1.69 -20.03
N TRP A 179 -3.91 2.17 -20.17
CA TRP A 179 -3.58 3.32 -20.99
C TRP A 179 -2.80 2.92 -22.23
N SER A 180 -2.90 3.70 -23.28
CA SER A 180 -2.03 3.62 -24.45
C SER A 180 -0.74 4.40 -24.20
N GLU A 181 0.30 4.18 -25.00
CA GLU A 181 1.57 4.91 -24.94
C GLU A 181 1.42 6.45 -25.06
N ASN A 182 0.36 6.91 -25.70
CA ASN A 182 0.06 8.33 -25.84
C ASN A 182 -0.88 8.86 -24.71
N GLY A 183 -1.08 8.09 -23.64
CA GLY A 183 -1.85 8.50 -22.46
C GLY A 183 -3.38 8.47 -22.63
N ARG A 184 -3.91 7.81 -23.68
CA ARG A 184 -5.35 7.62 -23.84
C ARG A 184 -5.81 6.33 -23.15
N GLU A 185 -6.95 6.39 -22.49
CA GLU A 185 -7.59 5.19 -21.95
C GLU A 185 -7.91 4.19 -23.07
N LYS A 186 -7.51 2.95 -22.92
CA LYS A 186 -7.84 1.83 -23.83
C LYS A 186 -9.06 1.07 -23.33
N TRP A 187 -9.06 0.73 -22.05
CA TRP A 187 -10.18 0.05 -21.38
C TRP A 187 -10.13 0.26 -19.88
N GLN A 188 -11.27 0.05 -19.25
CA GLN A 188 -11.42 0.02 -17.81
C GLN A 188 -12.10 -1.28 -17.38
N LYS A 189 -11.66 -1.86 -16.28
CA LYS A 189 -12.24 -3.05 -15.67
C LYS A 189 -12.42 -2.85 -14.18
N THR A 190 -13.30 -3.64 -13.61
CA THR A 190 -13.56 -3.64 -12.17
C THR A 190 -13.15 -4.97 -11.58
N LEU A 191 -12.23 -4.93 -10.62
CA LEU A 191 -11.88 -6.08 -9.79
C LEU A 191 -12.85 -6.17 -8.63
N LYS A 192 -13.58 -7.26 -8.54
CA LYS A 192 -14.62 -7.50 -7.53
C LYS A 192 -14.01 -8.09 -6.26
N TRP A 193 -14.30 -7.45 -5.13
CA TRP A 193 -13.92 -7.96 -3.82
C TRP A 193 -14.86 -9.07 -3.34
N ASN A 194 -14.34 -10.26 -3.06
CA ASN A 194 -15.13 -11.40 -2.59
C ASN A 194 -15.05 -11.65 -1.06
N GLY A 195 -14.32 -10.82 -0.34
CA GLY A 195 -14.11 -10.97 1.10
C GLY A 195 -12.75 -11.55 1.49
N SER A 196 -11.97 -12.05 0.53
CA SER A 196 -10.61 -12.54 0.76
C SER A 196 -9.62 -12.10 -0.32
N ARG A 197 -10.06 -12.02 -1.56
CA ARG A 197 -9.25 -11.61 -2.71
C ARG A 197 -10.10 -10.94 -3.77
N PHE A 198 -9.42 -10.35 -4.76
CA PHE A 198 -10.05 -9.78 -5.93
C PHE A 198 -10.16 -10.79 -7.07
N ASN A 199 -11.20 -10.62 -7.89
CA ASN A 199 -11.41 -11.38 -9.12
C ASN A 199 -11.89 -10.43 -10.22
N TYR A 200 -11.62 -10.78 -11.48
CA TYR A 200 -12.17 -10.11 -12.65
C TYR A 200 -13.63 -10.45 -12.85
#